data_9b54d24c10d3ecf8ee146ba4d12eabb8
#
_entry.id   9b54d24c10d3ecf8ee146ba4d12eabb8
#
_cell.length_a   1.000
_cell.length_b   1.000
_cell.length_c   1.000
_cell.angle_alpha   90.00
_cell.angle_beta   90.00
_cell.angle_gamma   90.00
#
_symmetry.space_group_name_H-M   'P 1'
#
loop_
_entity.id
_entity.type
_entity.pdbx_description
1 polymer ?
#
loop_
_entity_poly.entity_id
_entity_poly.type
_entity_poly.pdbx_seq_one_letter_code
_entity_poly.pdbx_strand_id
1 'polypeptide(L)'
;MIKTTTILLTLTYSLFAHDMWIDDSFRLFYGHIDKKSSHGDEKEITKDGMLQNSCLKDGKIFEVTNEMQKNECDALFVLLPKAYYTKTPYGTLSKPKDSVKMPLKSFQSVESIKRVYSDKGDKLFKNGLELTLINKLSEIEKGDKARLFVSFNGKPQKGVTLAYGDRVVGASDEEGHINVRIRELGLQNIKASFTLKGDGVKCDEIIHSTTLNIEIKR
;
A
#
# COMPACT_ATOMS: atom_id res chain seq x y z
N MET A 1 -19.26 -16.95 42.48
CA MET A 1 -18.49 -17.23 41.20
C MET A 1 -18.47 -15.95 40.41
N ILE A 2 -17.33 -15.24 40.43
CA ILE A 2 -17.14 -13.99 39.70
C ILE A 2 -16.59 -14.40 38.31
N LYS A 3 -17.37 -14.16 37.27
CA LYS A 3 -16.91 -14.36 35.87
C LYS A 3 -16.02 -13.18 35.48
N THR A 4 -14.72 -13.41 35.45
CA THR A 4 -13.75 -12.45 34.96
C THR A 4 -13.86 -12.40 33.44
N THR A 5 -14.51 -11.36 32.90
CA THR A 5 -14.56 -11.10 31.46
C THR A 5 -13.23 -10.49 31.08
N THR A 6 -12.35 -11.27 30.45
CA THR A 6 -11.10 -10.77 29.85
C THR A 6 -11.47 -9.96 28.61
N ILE A 7 -11.42 -8.63 28.72
CA ILE A 7 -11.53 -7.72 27.57
C ILE A 7 -10.20 -7.83 26.81
N LEU A 8 -10.22 -8.54 25.68
CA LEU A 8 -9.11 -8.58 24.75
C LEU A 8 -9.07 -7.23 24.02
N LEU A 9 -8.25 -6.32 24.54
CA LEU A 9 -8.00 -5.02 23.90
C LEU A 9 -7.16 -5.28 22.64
N THR A 10 -7.83 -5.49 21.50
CA THR A 10 -7.17 -5.53 20.20
C THR A 10 -6.69 -4.11 19.89
N LEU A 11 -5.39 -3.87 20.12
CA LEU A 11 -4.70 -2.66 19.65
C LEU A 11 -4.68 -2.72 18.11
N THR A 12 -5.69 -2.13 17.49
CA THR A 12 -5.69 -1.87 16.05
C THR A 12 -4.59 -0.85 15.79
N TYR A 13 -3.45 -1.33 15.29
CA TYR A 13 -2.43 -0.44 14.76
C TYR A 13 -3.04 0.34 13.60
N SER A 14 -2.95 1.65 13.62
CA SER A 14 -3.27 2.47 12.45
C SER A 14 -2.17 2.28 11.41
N LEU A 15 -2.18 1.12 10.74
CA LEU A 15 -1.30 0.80 9.60
C LEU A 15 -1.48 1.76 8.41
N PHE A 16 -2.43 2.69 8.52
CA PHE A 16 -2.82 3.63 7.49
C PHE A 16 -2.63 5.10 7.92
N ALA A 17 -1.76 5.37 8.89
CA ALA A 17 -1.57 6.71 9.43
C ALA A 17 -1.02 7.71 8.41
N HIS A 18 -0.27 7.24 7.42
CA HIS A 18 0.27 8.07 6.34
C HIS A 18 -0.15 7.52 4.98
N ASP A 19 -0.20 8.41 4.01
CA ASP A 19 -0.47 8.09 2.63
C ASP A 19 0.82 8.00 1.84
N MET A 20 0.83 7.15 0.81
CA MET A 20 1.83 7.19 -0.25
C MET A 20 1.13 7.53 -1.55
N TRP A 21 1.74 8.38 -2.36
CA TRP A 21 1.23 8.65 -3.70
C TRP A 21 2.34 8.97 -4.67
N ILE A 22 2.09 8.66 -5.93
CA ILE A 22 2.96 9.00 -7.03
C ILE A 22 2.29 10.15 -7.79
N ASP A 23 3.01 11.25 -8.02
CA ASP A 23 2.52 12.37 -8.81
C ASP A 23 2.62 12.12 -10.32
N ASP A 24 2.20 13.11 -11.10
CA ASP A 24 2.25 13.05 -12.56
C ASP A 24 3.66 13.14 -13.15
N SER A 25 4.65 13.48 -12.34
CA SER A 25 6.08 13.51 -12.69
C SER A 25 6.85 12.28 -12.20
N PHE A 26 6.13 11.19 -11.83
CA PHE A 26 6.69 9.94 -11.31
C PHE A 26 7.46 10.08 -9.98
N ARG A 27 7.23 11.17 -9.23
CA ARG A 27 7.78 11.34 -7.91
C ARG A 27 6.91 10.65 -6.87
N LEU A 28 7.53 9.91 -5.97
CA LEU A 28 6.86 9.23 -4.87
C LEU A 28 6.91 10.10 -3.62
N PHE A 29 5.75 10.29 -2.99
CA PHE A 29 5.59 11.05 -1.76
C PHE A 29 5.05 10.18 -0.64
N TYR A 30 5.41 10.55 0.59
CA TYR A 30 4.91 9.99 1.83
C TYR A 30 4.45 11.13 2.74
N GLY A 31 3.23 11.03 3.30
CA GLY A 31 2.65 12.07 4.14
C GLY A 31 1.14 11.99 4.23
N HIS A 32 0.46 13.12 4.14
CA HIS A 32 -0.98 13.21 4.11
C HIS A 32 -1.47 13.86 2.81
N ILE A 33 -2.32 13.13 2.07
CA ILE A 33 -2.92 13.61 0.80
C ILE A 33 -3.98 14.73 1.03
N ASP A 34 -4.37 14.97 2.27
CA ASP A 34 -5.48 15.87 2.57
C ASP A 34 -5.14 17.33 2.20
N LYS A 35 -5.90 17.87 1.24
CA LYS A 35 -5.73 19.23 0.68
C LYS A 35 -5.90 20.36 1.71
N LYS A 36 -6.27 20.06 2.95
CA LYS A 36 -6.46 21.03 4.03
C LYS A 36 -5.27 21.17 4.96
N SER A 37 -4.35 20.23 4.98
CA SER A 37 -3.13 20.33 5.78
C SER A 37 -2.05 21.02 4.95
N SER A 38 -2.02 22.35 4.97
CA SER A 38 -0.92 23.18 4.44
C SER A 38 0.36 23.07 5.29
N HIS A 39 0.61 21.96 5.93
CA HIS A 39 1.73 21.76 6.82
C HIS A 39 2.68 20.73 6.19
N GLY A 40 3.83 21.16 5.82
CA GLY A 40 5.00 20.56 5.22
C GLY A 40 5.51 19.19 5.71
N ASP A 41 4.61 18.24 5.93
CA ASP A 41 4.96 16.87 6.34
C ASP A 41 5.12 15.91 5.14
N GLU A 42 5.01 16.44 3.91
CA GLU A 42 5.22 15.65 2.70
C GLU A 42 6.71 15.45 2.46
N LYS A 43 7.11 14.18 2.41
CA LYS A 43 8.49 13.79 2.10
C LYS A 43 8.53 13.08 0.76
N GLU A 44 9.33 13.60 -0.17
CA GLU A 44 9.65 12.88 -1.40
C GLU A 44 10.61 11.73 -1.10
N ILE A 45 10.28 10.54 -1.61
CA ILE A 45 11.16 9.36 -1.59
C ILE A 45 11.90 9.34 -2.92
N THR A 46 13.20 9.57 -2.85
CA THR A 46 14.08 9.54 -4.02
C THR A 46 14.31 8.12 -4.52
N LYS A 47 14.81 7.96 -5.75
CA LYS A 47 15.10 6.64 -6.36
C LYS A 47 16.01 5.76 -5.52
N ASP A 48 16.98 6.33 -4.84
CA ASP A 48 17.89 5.60 -3.93
C ASP A 48 17.14 4.99 -2.73
N GLY A 49 15.94 5.50 -2.42
CA GLY A 49 15.02 4.96 -1.42
C GLY A 49 14.07 3.89 -1.94
N MET A 50 14.21 3.45 -3.20
CA MET A 50 13.33 2.45 -3.85
C MET A 50 14.10 1.17 -4.14
N LEU A 51 13.52 0.01 -3.84
CA LEU A 51 14.07 -1.30 -4.20
C LEU A 51 13.78 -1.64 -5.67
N GLN A 52 12.61 -1.24 -6.16
CA GLN A 52 12.17 -1.44 -7.53
C GLN A 52 11.33 -0.23 -7.96
N ASN A 53 11.53 0.23 -9.19
CA ASN A 53 10.73 1.26 -9.83
C ASN A 53 10.48 0.84 -11.29
N SER A 54 9.28 0.36 -11.58
CA SER A 54 8.94 -0.29 -12.84
C SER A 54 7.76 0.37 -13.53
N CYS A 55 7.89 0.57 -14.83
CA CYS A 55 6.84 1.05 -15.72
C CYS A 55 6.23 -0.11 -16.51
N LEU A 56 4.92 -0.15 -16.61
CA LEU A 56 4.17 -0.96 -17.55
C LEU A 56 3.80 -0.07 -18.75
N LYS A 57 4.14 -0.51 -19.96
CA LYS A 57 3.72 0.13 -21.22
C LYS A 57 3.43 -0.93 -22.27
N ASP A 58 2.25 -0.86 -22.88
CA ASP A 58 1.78 -1.79 -23.93
C ASP A 58 2.03 -3.26 -23.55
N GLY A 59 1.71 -3.61 -22.28
CA GLY A 59 1.85 -4.95 -21.75
C GLY A 59 3.29 -5.41 -21.44
N LYS A 60 4.30 -4.57 -21.59
CA LYS A 60 5.71 -4.85 -21.24
C LYS A 60 6.09 -4.08 -19.98
N ILE A 61 6.87 -4.72 -19.10
CA ILE A 61 7.39 -4.12 -17.88
C ILE A 61 8.88 -3.85 -18.06
N PHE A 62 9.32 -2.65 -17.70
CA PHE A 62 10.72 -2.23 -17.72
C PHE A 62 11.02 -1.27 -16.56
N GLU A 63 12.28 -1.09 -16.25
CA GLU A 63 12.74 -0.21 -15.19
C GLU A 63 12.58 1.27 -15.59
N VAL A 64 12.18 2.12 -14.63
CA VAL A 64 12.02 3.57 -14.87
C VAL A 64 13.37 4.24 -14.94
N THR A 65 13.62 4.98 -16.02
CA THR A 65 14.80 5.84 -16.20
C THR A 65 14.50 7.30 -15.84
N ASN A 66 15.53 8.15 -15.74
CA ASN A 66 15.36 9.58 -15.41
C ASN A 66 14.74 10.39 -16.55
N GLU A 67 14.77 9.87 -17.76
CA GLU A 67 14.30 10.54 -18.97
C GLU A 67 12.82 10.25 -19.29
N MET A 68 12.22 9.28 -18.59
CA MET A 68 10.84 8.87 -18.84
C MET A 68 9.83 9.91 -18.36
N GLN A 69 8.78 10.09 -19.16
CA GLN A 69 7.66 10.98 -18.88
C GLN A 69 6.38 10.20 -18.58
N LYS A 70 5.42 10.85 -17.91
CA LYS A 70 4.14 10.26 -17.47
C LYS A 70 3.38 9.50 -18.57
N ASN A 71 3.34 10.04 -19.78
CA ASN A 71 2.64 9.47 -20.93
C ASN A 71 3.29 8.19 -21.48
N GLU A 72 4.46 7.84 -21.00
CA GLU A 72 5.19 6.64 -21.41
C GLU A 72 4.81 5.40 -20.60
N CYS A 73 4.05 5.57 -19.51
CA CYS A 73 3.58 4.45 -18.65
C CYS A 73 2.06 4.31 -18.67
N ASP A 74 1.58 3.07 -18.76
CA ASP A 74 0.19 2.71 -18.49
C ASP A 74 -0.05 2.53 -16.98
N ALA A 75 0.96 2.02 -16.29
CA ALA A 75 1.04 2.00 -14.82
C ALA A 75 2.49 2.06 -14.35
N LEU A 76 2.67 2.60 -13.15
CA LEU A 76 3.94 2.63 -12.42
C LEU A 76 3.81 1.78 -11.16
N PHE A 77 4.85 1.00 -10.84
CA PHE A 77 4.95 0.21 -9.62
C PHE A 77 6.27 0.49 -8.92
N VAL A 78 6.18 0.79 -7.63
CA VAL A 78 7.34 1.00 -6.77
C VAL A 78 7.28 0.04 -5.59
N LEU A 79 8.39 -0.62 -5.31
CA LEU A 79 8.60 -1.42 -4.11
C LEU A 79 9.66 -0.74 -3.26
N LEU A 80 9.35 -0.53 -1.98
CA LEU A 80 10.28 0.07 -1.02
C LEU A 80 11.17 -0.99 -0.36
N PRO A 81 12.37 -0.61 0.12
CA PRO A 81 13.20 -1.49 0.92
C PRO A 81 12.47 -1.96 2.18
N LYS A 82 12.71 -3.20 2.56
CA LYS A 82 12.17 -3.76 3.81
C LYS A 82 12.74 -3.00 5.01
N ALA A 83 11.86 -2.59 5.92
CA ALA A 83 12.23 -1.91 7.15
C ALA A 83 11.84 -2.73 8.37
N TYR A 84 12.67 -2.72 9.42
CA TYR A 84 12.37 -3.36 10.69
C TYR A 84 12.02 -2.31 11.74
N TYR A 85 11.02 -2.63 12.55
CA TYR A 85 10.60 -1.80 13.67
C TYR A 85 10.42 -2.65 14.92
N THR A 86 11.03 -2.24 16.01
CA THR A 86 10.92 -2.93 17.29
C THR A 86 10.42 -1.97 18.37
N LYS A 87 9.30 -2.31 18.98
CA LYS A 87 8.74 -1.60 20.12
C LYS A 87 9.48 -1.98 21.39
N THR A 88 9.79 -0.98 22.20
CA THR A 88 10.37 -1.10 23.52
C THR A 88 9.55 -0.31 24.54
N PRO A 89 9.78 -0.42 25.85
CA PRO A 89 9.14 0.45 26.84
C PRO A 89 9.41 1.96 26.62
N TYR A 90 10.45 2.28 25.86
CA TYR A 90 10.91 3.66 25.63
C TYR A 90 10.55 4.22 24.25
N GLY A 91 9.84 3.46 23.44
CA GLY A 91 9.43 3.85 22.08
C GLY A 91 9.75 2.80 21.02
N THR A 92 9.54 3.17 19.76
CA THR A 92 9.80 2.30 18.60
C THR A 92 11.14 2.64 17.97
N LEU A 93 11.97 1.63 17.75
CA LEU A 93 13.27 1.74 17.09
C LEU A 93 13.19 1.13 15.68
N SER A 94 13.83 1.78 14.70
CA SER A 94 13.95 1.27 13.31
C SER A 94 15.09 0.25 13.22
N LYS A 95 14.94 -0.87 13.93
CA LYS A 95 15.95 -1.95 14.05
C LYS A 95 15.27 -3.31 14.16
N PRO A 96 15.90 -4.41 13.71
CA PRO A 96 15.39 -5.76 13.94
C PRO A 96 15.45 -6.12 15.44
N LYS A 97 14.60 -7.06 15.85
CA LYS A 97 14.38 -7.46 17.24
C LYS A 97 15.65 -7.91 17.95
N ASP A 98 16.48 -8.71 17.26
CA ASP A 98 17.71 -9.27 17.79
C ASP A 98 18.80 -8.22 18.11
N SER A 99 18.68 -7.02 17.56
CA SER A 99 19.60 -5.90 17.81
C SER A 99 19.09 -4.88 18.84
N VAL A 100 17.97 -5.17 19.51
CA VAL A 100 17.29 -4.24 20.44
C VAL A 100 17.23 -4.84 21.84
N LYS A 101 17.57 -4.03 22.87
CA LYS A 101 17.37 -4.40 24.27
C LYS A 101 15.90 -4.25 24.66
N MET A 102 15.36 -5.20 25.43
CA MET A 102 13.98 -5.21 25.94
C MET A 102 12.90 -5.09 24.84
N PRO A 103 12.93 -5.92 23.77
CA PRO A 103 11.94 -5.89 22.72
C PRO A 103 10.59 -6.37 23.26
N LEU A 104 9.51 -5.59 23.05
CA LEU A 104 8.13 -5.95 23.40
C LEU A 104 7.42 -6.62 22.23
N LYS A 105 7.51 -6.03 21.04
CA LYS A 105 6.96 -6.52 19.79
C LYS A 105 7.76 -5.95 18.63
N SER A 106 7.90 -6.73 17.56
CA SER A 106 8.65 -6.30 16.39
C SER A 106 7.93 -6.70 15.09
N PHE A 107 8.10 -5.90 14.05
CA PHE A 107 7.60 -6.21 12.73
C PHE A 107 8.58 -5.76 11.65
N GLN A 108 8.52 -6.45 10.51
CA GLN A 108 9.11 -6.03 9.26
C GLN A 108 8.02 -5.39 8.41
N SER A 109 8.24 -4.18 7.90
CA SER A 109 7.38 -3.53 6.91
C SER A 109 7.88 -3.84 5.51
N VAL A 110 6.97 -4.21 4.62
CA VAL A 110 7.18 -4.40 3.18
C VAL A 110 6.11 -3.61 2.45
N GLU A 111 6.50 -2.52 1.79
CA GLU A 111 5.57 -1.55 1.24
C GLU A 111 5.74 -1.43 -0.28
N SER A 112 4.61 -1.36 -0.98
CA SER A 112 4.55 -1.14 -2.42
C SER A 112 3.48 -0.11 -2.77
N ILE A 113 3.60 0.47 -3.95
CA ILE A 113 2.60 1.37 -4.51
C ILE A 113 2.50 1.18 -6.01
N LYS A 114 1.27 1.21 -6.53
CA LYS A 114 0.97 1.20 -7.95
C LYS A 114 0.13 2.42 -8.31
N ARG A 115 0.53 3.16 -9.34
CA ARG A 115 -0.29 4.18 -9.97
C ARG A 115 -0.70 3.73 -11.36
N VAL A 116 -2.00 3.82 -11.66
CA VAL A 116 -2.57 3.49 -12.98
C VAL A 116 -2.90 4.78 -13.70
N TYR A 117 -2.41 4.92 -14.94
CA TYR A 117 -2.60 6.10 -15.78
C TYR A 117 -3.55 5.87 -16.96
N SER A 118 -3.75 4.61 -17.38
CA SER A 118 -4.58 4.25 -18.52
C SER A 118 -5.31 2.92 -18.31
N ASP A 119 -6.26 2.61 -19.20
CA ASP A 119 -7.00 1.35 -19.20
C ASP A 119 -6.11 0.11 -19.39
N LYS A 120 -4.89 0.28 -19.89
CA LYS A 120 -3.91 -0.80 -20.07
C LYS A 120 -3.06 -1.07 -18.82
N GLY A 121 -3.33 -0.37 -17.71
CA GLY A 121 -2.60 -0.48 -16.43
C GLY A 121 -3.00 -1.69 -15.58
N ASP A 122 -3.76 -2.64 -16.10
CA ASP A 122 -4.36 -3.79 -15.41
C ASP A 122 -3.41 -4.98 -15.21
N LYS A 123 -2.20 -4.94 -15.78
CA LYS A 123 -1.23 -6.03 -15.68
C LYS A 123 -0.57 -6.08 -14.30
N LEU A 124 -0.34 -7.31 -13.80
CA LEU A 124 0.37 -7.55 -12.54
C LEU A 124 1.89 -7.40 -12.71
N PHE A 125 2.53 -6.73 -11.73
CA PHE A 125 3.99 -6.70 -11.59
C PHE A 125 4.53 -7.94 -10.89
N LYS A 126 3.67 -8.68 -10.17
CA LYS A 126 3.95 -9.97 -9.51
C LYS A 126 5.02 -9.90 -8.41
N ASN A 127 5.21 -8.75 -7.80
CA ASN A 127 6.21 -8.55 -6.75
C ASN A 127 5.55 -7.98 -5.48
N GLY A 128 5.53 -8.78 -4.41
CA GLY A 128 4.90 -8.41 -3.15
C GLY A 128 3.38 -8.38 -3.20
N LEU A 129 2.78 -7.59 -2.28
CA LEU A 129 1.35 -7.31 -2.27
C LEU A 129 1.03 -6.26 -3.33
N GLU A 130 -0.03 -6.49 -4.11
CA GLU A 130 -0.42 -5.61 -5.21
C GLU A 130 -1.95 -5.51 -5.33
N LEU A 131 -2.43 -4.29 -5.55
CA LEU A 131 -3.80 -4.00 -5.96
C LEU A 131 -3.84 -3.72 -7.46
N THR A 132 -4.72 -4.42 -8.17
CA THR A 132 -4.91 -4.22 -9.61
C THR A 132 -6.36 -3.88 -9.91
N LEU A 133 -6.57 -2.81 -10.68
CA LEU A 133 -7.88 -2.39 -11.13
C LEU A 133 -8.37 -3.33 -12.22
N ILE A 134 -9.59 -3.90 -12.08
CA ILE A 134 -10.19 -4.79 -13.08
C ILE A 134 -11.03 -4.01 -14.09
N ASN A 135 -11.73 -2.97 -13.63
CA ASN A 135 -12.47 -2.09 -14.52
C ASN A 135 -11.51 -1.27 -15.39
N LYS A 136 -11.95 -0.83 -16.55
CA LYS A 136 -11.24 0.21 -17.28
C LYS A 136 -11.30 1.51 -16.48
N LEU A 137 -10.16 2.17 -16.30
CA LEU A 137 -10.05 3.41 -15.55
C LEU A 137 -10.95 4.51 -16.16
N SER A 138 -11.03 4.57 -17.50
CA SER A 138 -11.84 5.54 -18.24
C SER A 138 -13.35 5.40 -18.04
N GLU A 139 -13.82 4.25 -17.56
CA GLU A 139 -15.25 3.94 -17.33
C GLU A 139 -15.68 4.17 -15.89
N ILE A 140 -14.75 4.50 -14.96
CA ILE A 140 -15.06 4.70 -13.54
C ILE A 140 -15.36 6.18 -13.27
N GLU A 141 -16.52 6.41 -12.68
CA GLU A 141 -16.96 7.73 -12.23
C GLU A 141 -17.13 7.80 -10.70
N LYS A 142 -17.27 9.01 -10.17
CA LYS A 142 -17.64 9.21 -8.76
C LYS A 142 -18.98 8.55 -8.46
N GLY A 143 -19.02 7.69 -7.45
CA GLY A 143 -20.19 6.90 -7.07
C GLY A 143 -20.14 5.44 -7.53
N ASP A 144 -19.30 5.10 -8.50
CA ASP A 144 -19.15 3.75 -9.02
C ASP A 144 -18.37 2.84 -8.08
N LYS A 145 -18.42 1.54 -8.37
CA LYS A 145 -17.62 0.52 -7.71
C LYS A 145 -16.40 0.20 -8.55
N ALA A 146 -15.22 0.58 -8.08
CA ALA A 146 -13.96 0.06 -8.58
C ALA A 146 -13.83 -1.40 -8.10
N ARG A 147 -13.75 -2.34 -9.05
CA ARG A 147 -13.46 -3.75 -8.76
C ARG A 147 -11.96 -3.96 -8.77
N LEU A 148 -11.44 -4.49 -7.67
CA LEU A 148 -10.01 -4.70 -7.48
C LEU A 148 -9.69 -6.18 -7.38
N PHE A 149 -8.53 -6.56 -7.90
CA PHE A 149 -7.89 -7.83 -7.67
C PHE A 149 -6.69 -7.62 -6.74
N VAL A 150 -6.69 -8.35 -5.63
CA VAL A 150 -5.64 -8.35 -4.63
C VAL A 150 -4.78 -9.57 -4.85
N SER A 151 -3.50 -9.37 -5.10
CA SER A 151 -2.54 -10.45 -5.29
C SER A 151 -1.32 -10.33 -4.40
N PHE A 152 -0.75 -11.49 -4.04
CA PHE A 152 0.55 -11.57 -3.39
C PHE A 152 1.49 -12.42 -4.26
N ASN A 153 2.58 -11.82 -4.74
CA ASN A 153 3.49 -12.43 -5.70
C ASN A 153 2.77 -12.99 -6.95
N GLY A 154 1.75 -12.26 -7.43
CA GLY A 154 0.96 -12.61 -8.61
C GLY A 154 -0.11 -13.67 -8.42
N LYS A 155 -0.33 -14.17 -7.19
CA LYS A 155 -1.40 -15.13 -6.85
C LYS A 155 -2.52 -14.43 -6.09
N PRO A 156 -3.80 -14.84 -6.28
CA PRO A 156 -4.91 -14.32 -5.50
C PRO A 156 -4.61 -14.39 -4.00
N GLN A 157 -4.90 -13.31 -3.28
CA GLN A 157 -4.71 -13.27 -1.83
C GLN A 157 -6.04 -12.95 -1.13
N LYS A 158 -6.56 -13.94 -0.38
CA LYS A 158 -7.74 -13.80 0.48
C LYS A 158 -7.44 -13.03 1.76
N GLY A 159 -8.45 -12.36 2.31
CA GLY A 159 -8.44 -11.82 3.67
C GLY A 159 -7.56 -10.59 3.85
N VAL A 160 -7.13 -9.97 2.76
CA VAL A 160 -6.38 -8.71 2.81
C VAL A 160 -7.35 -7.59 3.15
N THR A 161 -7.07 -6.87 4.23
CA THR A 161 -7.88 -5.72 4.65
C THR A 161 -7.61 -4.53 3.74
N LEU A 162 -8.68 -3.93 3.20
CA LEU A 162 -8.61 -2.71 2.40
C LEU A 162 -9.17 -1.51 3.16
N ALA A 163 -8.54 -0.36 2.96
CA ALA A 163 -9.01 0.94 3.40
C ALA A 163 -9.03 1.94 2.25
N TYR A 164 -10.00 2.86 2.30
CA TYR A 164 -10.13 3.96 1.36
C TYR A 164 -10.42 5.25 2.13
N GLY A 165 -9.50 6.20 2.03
CA GLY A 165 -9.39 7.26 3.01
C GLY A 165 -9.14 6.66 4.40
N ASP A 166 -9.77 7.21 5.44
CA ASP A 166 -9.60 6.74 6.83
C ASP A 166 -10.53 5.58 7.21
N ARG A 167 -11.16 4.92 6.23
CA ARG A 167 -12.17 3.88 6.48
C ARG A 167 -11.78 2.54 5.91
N VAL A 168 -11.85 1.50 6.75
CA VAL A 168 -11.82 0.12 6.29
C VAL A 168 -13.08 -0.14 5.46
N VAL A 169 -12.90 -0.67 4.25
CA VAL A 169 -14.00 -0.98 3.31
C VAL A 169 -14.33 -2.47 3.25
N GLY A 170 -13.46 -3.32 3.76
CA GLY A 170 -13.65 -4.77 3.81
C GLY A 170 -12.35 -5.54 3.65
N ALA A 171 -12.48 -6.81 3.27
CA ALA A 171 -11.36 -7.68 2.95
C ALA A 171 -11.61 -8.43 1.64
N SER A 172 -10.53 -8.83 0.95
CA SER A 172 -10.60 -9.62 -0.28
C SER A 172 -11.20 -11.00 -0.05
N ASP A 173 -11.97 -11.49 -1.05
CA ASP A 173 -12.58 -12.83 -1.06
C ASP A 173 -11.56 -13.94 -1.39
N GLU A 174 -12.07 -15.18 -1.60
CA GLU A 174 -11.25 -16.38 -1.91
C GLU A 174 -10.44 -16.21 -3.20
N GLU A 175 -11.01 -15.53 -4.18
CA GLU A 175 -10.41 -15.26 -5.49
C GLU A 175 -9.58 -13.96 -5.49
N GLY A 176 -9.42 -13.30 -4.34
CA GLY A 176 -8.68 -12.05 -4.21
C GLY A 176 -9.48 -10.81 -4.69
N HIS A 177 -10.80 -10.90 -4.88
CA HIS A 177 -11.58 -9.77 -5.35
C HIS A 177 -12.16 -8.95 -4.21
N ILE A 178 -12.31 -7.64 -4.45
CA ILE A 178 -13.05 -6.72 -3.59
C ILE A 178 -13.56 -5.54 -4.41
N ASN A 179 -14.72 -4.97 -4.02
CA ASN A 179 -15.28 -3.77 -4.62
C ASN A 179 -15.13 -2.58 -3.67
N VAL A 180 -14.64 -1.46 -4.20
CA VAL A 180 -14.48 -0.20 -3.46
C VAL A 180 -15.33 0.88 -4.14
N ARG A 181 -16.25 1.51 -3.40
CA ARG A 181 -17.05 2.62 -3.95
C ARG A 181 -16.22 3.89 -3.98
N ILE A 182 -16.02 4.46 -5.17
CA ILE A 182 -15.33 5.73 -5.37
C ILE A 182 -16.20 6.88 -4.82
N ARG A 183 -15.63 7.73 -3.98
CA ARG A 183 -16.37 8.78 -3.27
C ARG A 183 -16.06 10.18 -3.76
N GLU A 184 -14.85 10.38 -4.26
CA GLU A 184 -14.35 11.71 -4.62
C GLU A 184 -13.79 11.75 -6.05
N LEU A 185 -13.66 12.96 -6.60
CA LEU A 185 -12.92 13.21 -7.83
C LEU A 185 -11.43 13.43 -7.51
N GLY A 186 -10.60 13.34 -8.54
CA GLY A 186 -9.15 13.52 -8.43
C GLY A 186 -8.42 12.25 -8.05
N LEU A 187 -7.26 12.39 -7.44
CA LEU A 187 -6.40 11.27 -7.05
C LEU A 187 -7.03 10.48 -5.90
N GLN A 188 -7.27 9.20 -6.15
CA GLN A 188 -7.75 8.25 -5.16
C GLN A 188 -6.58 7.46 -4.59
N ASN A 189 -6.64 7.17 -3.28
CA ASN A 189 -5.65 6.42 -2.55
C ASN A 189 -6.34 5.22 -1.85
N ILE A 190 -6.21 4.03 -2.45
CA ILE A 190 -6.79 2.80 -1.91
C ILE A 190 -5.65 1.98 -1.34
N LYS A 191 -5.73 1.68 -0.04
CA LYS A 191 -4.69 0.97 0.71
C LYS A 191 -5.12 -0.45 1.04
N ALA A 192 -4.18 -1.38 1.05
CA ALA A 192 -4.41 -2.75 1.46
C ALA A 192 -3.26 -3.26 2.32
N SER A 193 -3.58 -4.12 3.29
CA SER A 193 -2.55 -4.75 4.11
C SER A 193 -2.96 -6.12 4.63
N PHE A 194 -1.96 -6.97 4.84
CA PHE A 194 -2.10 -8.21 5.60
C PHE A 194 -0.81 -8.53 6.32
N THR A 195 -0.90 -9.42 7.31
CA THR A 195 0.23 -9.77 8.17
C THR A 195 0.54 -11.24 8.06
N LEU A 196 1.83 -11.56 7.92
CA LEU A 196 2.38 -12.89 8.02
C LEU A 196 3.18 -13.03 9.31
N LYS A 197 3.34 -14.29 9.77
CA LYS A 197 4.23 -14.60 10.89
C LYS A 197 5.69 -14.34 10.47
N GLY A 198 6.43 -13.66 11.33
CA GLY A 198 7.87 -13.46 11.17
C GLY A 198 8.69 -14.68 11.58
N ASP A 199 10.01 -14.55 11.53
CA ASP A 199 10.97 -15.61 11.92
C ASP A 199 11.14 -15.76 13.45
N GLY A 200 10.56 -14.82 14.23
CA GLY A 200 10.68 -14.75 15.69
C GLY A 200 12.02 -14.23 16.18
N VAL A 201 13.03 -14.15 15.32
CA VAL A 201 14.39 -13.68 15.64
C VAL A 201 14.52 -12.21 15.27
N LYS A 202 14.36 -11.86 14.00
CA LYS A 202 14.45 -10.47 13.50
C LYS A 202 13.14 -9.71 13.66
N CYS A 203 11.99 -10.41 13.53
CA CYS A 203 10.67 -9.84 13.74
C CYS A 203 9.65 -10.91 14.14
N ASP A 204 8.61 -10.48 14.85
CA ASP A 204 7.48 -11.33 15.22
C ASP A 204 6.48 -11.44 14.07
N GLU A 205 6.33 -10.36 13.30
CA GLU A 205 5.36 -10.23 12.21
C GLU A 205 6.02 -9.59 10.97
N ILE A 206 5.52 -9.95 9.78
CA ILE A 206 5.82 -9.28 8.52
C ILE A 206 4.52 -8.63 8.04
N ILE A 207 4.51 -7.31 7.94
CA ILE A 207 3.37 -6.53 7.49
C ILE A 207 3.62 -6.16 6.03
N HIS A 208 2.78 -6.70 5.16
CA HIS A 208 2.73 -6.31 3.76
C HIS A 208 1.66 -5.25 3.58
N SER A 209 2.01 -4.11 3.01
CA SER A 209 1.08 -3.06 2.64
C SER A 209 1.30 -2.63 1.19
N THR A 210 0.22 -2.19 0.55
CA THR A 210 0.25 -1.65 -0.79
C THR A 210 -0.75 -0.53 -0.94
N THR A 211 -0.46 0.39 -1.84
CA THR A 211 -1.34 1.50 -2.21
C THR A 211 -1.63 1.45 -3.71
N LEU A 212 -2.89 1.63 -4.09
CA LEU A 212 -3.30 1.87 -5.47
C LEU A 212 -3.70 3.33 -5.63
N ASN A 213 -3.05 4.03 -6.56
CA ASN A 213 -3.42 5.36 -7.00
C ASN A 213 -4.12 5.30 -8.36
N ILE A 214 -5.29 5.93 -8.45
CA ILE A 214 -6.03 6.15 -9.70
C ILE A 214 -6.59 7.57 -9.73
N GLU A 215 -6.70 8.18 -10.90
CA GLU A 215 -7.25 9.53 -11.08
C GLU A 215 -8.67 9.46 -11.62
N ILE A 216 -9.65 9.95 -10.86
CA ILE A 216 -11.07 9.99 -11.26
C ILE A 216 -11.43 11.40 -11.73
N LYS A 217 -11.88 11.50 -12.98
CA LYS A 217 -12.10 12.79 -13.66
C LYS A 217 -13.60 13.19 -13.75
N ARG A 218 -14.51 12.23 -13.55
CA ARG A 218 -15.98 12.40 -13.69
C ARG A 218 -16.73 11.81 -12.50
#